data_214e6996106f016fbe4ee471422c7d48
#
_entry.id   214e6996106f016fbe4ee471422c7d48
#
_cell.length_a   1.000
_cell.length_b   1.000
_cell.length_c   1.000
_cell.angle_alpha   90.00
_cell.angle_beta   90.00
_cell.angle_gamma   90.00
#
_symmetry.space_group_name_H-M   'P 1'
#
loop_
_entity.id
_entity.type
_entity.pdbx_description
1 polymer ?
#
loop_
_entity_poly.entity_id
_entity_poly.type
_entity_poly.pdbx_seq_one_letter_code
_entity_poly.pdbx_strand_id
1 'polypeptide(L)'
;MRLRDLGEFELIARIERAARRAPRGRVALGIGDDAAVLPARAGEDWVVSTDARVEDVHFRWTSETPRTVGRTALAAALSDLAAMGARPRGFTWSLAAPEDLPLASFDGLLRGLLYEARRHACPLVGGNLTLARETSLVLTVLGGVAPGRALRRRARIGDRILVTGELGAAALARARAERDGVPLRRVPVPRLSQGRALARIRSVTGCIDVSDGLEADLAHLLGAKQTCRVDPARVPLPRGFAAGCRRLGLDPAATALAGGDDYELLFALRPEGPSAAALSRRLGIRVSELGRVERGRAVRAPRGFAHFGRGRAPTCA
;
A
#
# COMPACT_ATOMS: atom_id res chain seq x y z
N MET A 1 -15.59 -5.30 25.61
CA MET A 1 -15.01 -4.63 24.42
C MET A 1 -14.17 -5.65 23.67
N ARG A 2 -14.44 -5.87 22.40
CA ARG A 2 -13.71 -6.78 21.51
C ARG A 2 -12.97 -5.93 20.47
N LEU A 3 -12.00 -6.49 19.73
CA LEU A 3 -11.29 -5.75 18.68
C LEU A 3 -12.24 -5.13 17.64
N ARG A 4 -13.34 -5.82 17.35
CA ARG A 4 -14.42 -5.31 16.48
C ARG A 4 -15.14 -4.05 16.99
N ASP A 5 -15.04 -3.78 18.29
CA ASP A 5 -15.69 -2.61 18.92
C ASP A 5 -14.84 -1.34 18.74
N LEU A 6 -13.56 -1.52 18.39
CA LEU A 6 -12.59 -0.48 18.05
C LEU A 6 -12.29 -0.55 16.57
N GLY A 7 -12.10 0.58 15.91
CA GLY A 7 -11.59 0.62 14.55
C GLY A 7 -10.09 0.31 14.51
N GLU A 8 -9.58 -0.13 13.35
CA GLU A 8 -8.15 -0.43 13.13
C GLU A 8 -7.25 0.72 13.58
N PHE A 9 -7.56 1.95 13.16
CA PHE A 9 -6.76 3.13 13.51
C PHE A 9 -6.79 3.48 14.98
N GLU A 10 -7.88 3.18 15.69
CA GLU A 10 -7.92 3.35 17.14
C GLU A 10 -7.00 2.35 17.84
N LEU A 11 -6.93 1.12 17.34
CA LEU A 11 -5.98 0.10 17.80
C LEU A 11 -4.53 0.52 17.51
N ILE A 12 -4.23 1.01 16.30
CA ILE A 12 -2.90 1.53 15.94
C ILE A 12 -2.51 2.70 16.84
N ALA A 13 -3.40 3.67 17.05
CA ALA A 13 -3.16 4.80 17.95
C ALA A 13 -2.95 4.36 19.41
N ARG A 14 -3.63 3.30 19.84
CA ARG A 14 -3.42 2.70 21.17
C ARG A 14 -2.03 2.07 21.29
N ILE A 15 -1.61 1.32 20.27
CA ILE A 15 -0.26 0.74 20.20
C ILE A 15 0.80 1.84 20.20
N GLU A 16 0.61 2.86 19.40
CA GLU A 16 1.53 4.01 19.32
C GLU A 16 1.69 4.70 20.69
N ARG A 17 0.57 4.98 21.37
CA ARG A 17 0.60 5.59 22.71
C ARG A 17 1.34 4.71 23.73
N ALA A 18 1.15 3.40 23.66
CA ALA A 18 1.86 2.46 24.53
C ALA A 18 3.36 2.40 24.20
N ALA A 19 3.71 2.31 22.90
CA ALA A 19 5.08 2.27 22.43
C ALA A 19 5.86 3.55 22.75
N ARG A 20 5.21 4.72 22.76
CA ARG A 20 5.84 6.00 23.18
C ARG A 20 6.34 5.99 24.64
N ARG A 21 5.81 5.12 25.49
CA ARG A 21 6.22 4.97 26.90
C ARG A 21 7.38 4.00 27.09
N ALA A 22 7.70 3.20 26.06
CA ALA A 22 8.82 2.27 26.09
C ALA A 22 10.14 2.94 25.66
N PRO A 23 11.30 2.38 26.03
CA PRO A 23 12.60 2.87 25.56
C PRO A 23 12.65 2.86 24.03
N ARG A 24 12.96 4.00 23.42
CA ARG A 24 12.85 4.18 21.95
C ARG A 24 14.11 3.82 21.16
N GLY A 25 15.23 3.63 21.82
CA GLY A 25 16.49 3.49 21.08
C GLY A 25 16.72 4.63 20.08
N ARG A 26 17.44 4.35 19.00
CA ARG A 26 17.69 5.32 17.90
C ARG A 26 16.66 5.12 16.78
N VAL A 27 15.44 5.58 16.99
CA VAL A 27 14.35 5.55 16.01
C VAL A 27 14.14 6.96 15.48
N ALA A 28 14.37 7.18 14.18
CA ALA A 28 14.16 8.47 13.53
C ALA A 28 12.68 8.68 13.18
N LEU A 29 11.98 7.63 12.79
CA LEU A 29 10.55 7.61 12.50
C LEU A 29 9.99 6.27 13.00
N GLY A 30 8.92 6.32 13.78
CA GLY A 30 8.25 5.15 14.34
C GLY A 30 6.86 4.92 13.74
N ILE A 31 5.94 4.39 14.57
CA ILE A 31 4.56 4.09 14.20
C ILE A 31 3.86 5.38 13.72
N GLY A 32 3.06 5.27 12.64
CA GLY A 32 2.26 6.37 12.09
C GLY A 32 2.67 6.80 10.68
N ASP A 33 3.59 6.10 10.05
CA ASP A 33 3.94 6.25 8.63
C ASP A 33 3.97 4.86 7.97
N ASP A 34 4.21 4.74 6.67
CA ASP A 34 4.21 3.46 5.94
C ASP A 34 5.28 2.50 6.47
N ALA A 35 6.40 3.03 6.99
CA ALA A 35 7.45 2.22 7.61
C ALA A 35 8.24 3.00 8.67
N ALA A 36 8.87 2.28 9.59
CA ALA A 36 9.82 2.85 10.53
C ALA A 36 11.16 3.20 9.86
N VAL A 37 11.86 4.23 10.37
CA VAL A 37 13.21 4.61 9.94
C VAL A 37 14.16 4.46 11.10
N LEU A 38 15.13 3.58 10.93
CA LEU A 38 16.18 3.30 11.91
C LEU A 38 17.52 3.79 11.34
N PRO A 39 18.25 4.70 12.00
CA PRO A 39 19.54 5.16 11.52
C PRO A 39 20.55 4.01 11.39
N ALA A 40 21.09 3.81 10.20
CA ALA A 40 22.13 2.82 9.95
C ALA A 40 23.53 3.41 10.24
N ARG A 41 24.50 2.53 10.56
CA ARG A 41 25.87 2.98 10.85
C ARG A 41 26.69 3.36 9.60
N ALA A 42 26.29 2.88 8.42
CA ALA A 42 27.07 2.99 7.17
C ALA A 42 26.46 3.97 6.14
N GLY A 43 25.96 5.13 6.57
CA GLY A 43 25.48 6.17 5.64
C GLY A 43 24.10 5.90 5.02
N GLU A 44 23.30 5.01 5.59
CA GLU A 44 21.90 4.77 5.26
C GLU A 44 21.04 4.71 6.51
N ASP A 45 19.83 5.24 6.42
CA ASP A 45 18.78 4.96 7.39
C ASP A 45 18.07 3.67 6.99
N TRP A 46 17.77 2.80 7.97
CA TRP A 46 16.97 1.61 7.76
C TRP A 46 15.48 1.98 7.70
N VAL A 47 14.81 1.39 6.72
CA VAL A 47 13.36 1.43 6.57
C VAL A 47 12.84 0.01 6.75
N VAL A 48 11.92 -0.18 7.68
CA VAL A 48 11.35 -1.49 8.01
C VAL A 48 9.83 -1.38 7.95
N SER A 49 9.20 -2.31 7.23
CA SER A 49 7.75 -2.48 7.23
C SER A 49 7.39 -3.95 7.37
N THR A 50 6.18 -4.19 7.87
CA THR A 50 5.60 -5.52 7.99
C THR A 50 4.19 -5.49 7.42
N ASP A 51 3.89 -6.46 6.54
CA ASP A 51 2.59 -6.64 5.92
C ASP A 51 2.13 -8.09 6.06
N ALA A 52 0.81 -8.30 6.17
CA ALA A 52 0.19 -9.59 6.34
C ALA A 52 -0.87 -9.85 5.27
N ARG A 53 -0.87 -11.07 4.72
CA ARG A 53 -1.96 -11.57 3.89
C ARG A 53 -2.56 -12.81 4.53
N VAL A 54 -3.84 -12.72 4.86
CA VAL A 54 -4.60 -13.73 5.59
C VAL A 54 -5.67 -14.30 4.67
N GLU A 55 -5.81 -15.61 4.67
CA GLU A 55 -6.86 -16.33 3.97
C GLU A 55 -8.24 -15.81 4.36
N ASP A 56 -9.17 -15.77 3.42
CA ASP A 56 -10.53 -15.24 3.51
C ASP A 56 -10.66 -13.75 3.89
N VAL A 57 -9.55 -13.08 4.19
CA VAL A 57 -9.49 -11.63 4.40
C VAL A 57 -8.88 -10.93 3.20
N HIS A 58 -7.68 -11.34 2.79
CA HIS A 58 -6.90 -10.70 1.74
C HIS A 58 -6.81 -11.52 0.45
N PHE A 59 -7.03 -12.82 0.53
CA PHE A 59 -7.05 -13.73 -0.61
C PHE A 59 -7.95 -14.94 -0.35
N ARG A 60 -8.36 -15.61 -1.41
CA ARG A 60 -9.12 -16.88 -1.35
C ARG A 60 -8.54 -17.88 -2.31
N TRP A 61 -8.36 -19.12 -1.86
CA TRP A 61 -7.87 -20.20 -2.71
C TRP A 61 -8.79 -20.52 -3.90
N THR A 62 -10.07 -20.16 -3.80
CA THR A 62 -11.05 -20.30 -4.87
C THR A 62 -10.83 -19.36 -6.04
N SER A 63 -10.19 -18.20 -5.78
CA SER A 63 -9.98 -17.14 -6.77
C SER A 63 -8.51 -16.84 -7.07
N GLU A 64 -7.58 -17.30 -6.23
CA GLU A 64 -6.15 -17.02 -6.41
C GLU A 64 -5.29 -18.27 -6.36
N THR A 65 -4.32 -18.37 -7.26
CA THR A 65 -3.33 -19.44 -7.19
C THR A 65 -2.31 -19.16 -6.10
N PRO A 66 -1.74 -20.19 -5.45
CA PRO A 66 -0.70 -20.01 -4.44
C PRO A 66 0.48 -19.14 -4.95
N ARG A 67 0.85 -19.29 -6.22
CA ARG A 67 1.88 -18.47 -6.84
C ARG A 67 1.49 -16.99 -6.93
N THR A 68 0.23 -16.69 -7.27
CA THR A 68 -0.28 -15.32 -7.29
C THR A 68 -0.28 -14.72 -5.90
N VAL A 69 -0.75 -15.45 -4.88
CA VAL A 69 -0.75 -15.03 -3.48
C VAL A 69 0.68 -14.67 -3.02
N GLY A 70 1.65 -15.56 -3.24
CA GLY A 70 3.05 -15.30 -2.85
C GLY A 70 3.64 -14.08 -3.57
N ARG A 71 3.35 -13.91 -4.87
CA ARG A 71 3.79 -12.72 -5.63
C ARG A 71 3.19 -11.44 -5.08
N THR A 72 1.88 -11.44 -4.86
CA THR A 72 1.14 -10.28 -4.36
C THR A 72 1.60 -9.91 -2.95
N ALA A 73 1.83 -10.88 -2.08
CA ALA A 73 2.31 -10.65 -0.72
C ALA A 73 3.63 -9.84 -0.71
N LEU A 74 4.65 -10.26 -1.47
CA LEU A 74 5.90 -9.53 -1.50
C LEU A 74 5.79 -8.19 -2.24
N ALA A 75 4.99 -8.12 -3.32
CA ALA A 75 4.80 -6.88 -4.05
C ALA A 75 4.10 -5.82 -3.20
N ALA A 76 3.10 -6.20 -2.40
CA ALA A 76 2.41 -5.34 -1.44
C ALA A 76 3.39 -4.78 -0.39
N ALA A 77 4.09 -5.67 0.33
CA ALA A 77 5.06 -5.25 1.34
C ALA A 77 6.18 -4.34 0.76
N LEU A 78 6.62 -4.58 -0.48
CA LEU A 78 7.61 -3.72 -1.15
C LEU A 78 7.03 -2.33 -1.53
N SER A 79 5.72 -2.18 -1.60
CA SER A 79 5.08 -0.88 -1.87
C SER A 79 5.32 0.12 -0.76
N ASP A 80 5.36 -0.30 0.51
CA ASP A 80 5.75 0.55 1.63
C ASP A 80 7.16 1.11 1.46
N LEU A 81 8.10 0.26 1.04
CA LEU A 81 9.46 0.72 0.74
C LEU A 81 9.48 1.72 -0.43
N ALA A 82 8.60 1.54 -1.42
CA ALA A 82 8.46 2.49 -2.52
C ALA A 82 7.90 3.83 -2.03
N ALA A 83 6.87 3.82 -1.17
CA ALA A 83 6.28 5.02 -0.57
C ALA A 83 7.30 5.81 0.26
N MET A 84 8.24 5.11 0.91
CA MET A 84 9.33 5.72 1.69
C MET A 84 10.55 6.11 0.83
N GLY A 85 10.57 5.80 -0.47
CA GLY A 85 11.71 6.05 -1.36
C GLY A 85 12.92 5.15 -1.08
N ALA A 86 12.72 4.04 -0.39
CA ALA A 86 13.78 3.13 0.04
C ALA A 86 14.17 2.13 -1.06
N ARG A 87 15.40 1.64 -0.96
CA ARG A 87 15.92 0.53 -1.75
C ARG A 87 15.78 -0.77 -0.95
N PRO A 88 15.12 -1.83 -1.48
CA PRO A 88 15.06 -3.11 -0.81
C PRO A 88 16.44 -3.66 -0.46
N ARG A 89 16.56 -4.31 0.71
CA ARG A 89 17.77 -4.96 1.21
C ARG A 89 17.55 -6.43 1.49
N GLY A 90 16.35 -6.82 1.88
CA GLY A 90 15.96 -8.19 2.16
C GLY A 90 14.57 -8.24 2.77
N PHE A 91 14.06 -9.45 2.96
CA PHE A 91 12.81 -9.66 3.68
C PHE A 91 12.83 -10.96 4.46
N THR A 92 12.02 -11.04 5.50
CA THR A 92 11.67 -12.28 6.18
C THR A 92 10.25 -12.68 5.82
N TRP A 93 9.99 -13.99 5.85
CA TRP A 93 8.68 -14.57 5.60
C TRP A 93 8.26 -15.46 6.77
N SER A 94 7.23 -15.07 7.51
CA SER A 94 6.57 -15.93 8.47
C SER A 94 5.30 -16.49 7.84
N LEU A 95 5.22 -17.83 7.77
CA LEU A 95 4.03 -18.55 7.31
C LEU A 95 3.39 -19.24 8.51
N ALA A 96 2.13 -18.93 8.77
CA ALA A 96 1.23 -19.71 9.59
C ALA A 96 0.24 -20.44 8.67
N ALA A 97 0.08 -21.76 8.82
CA ALA A 97 -0.76 -22.54 7.92
C ALA A 97 -1.29 -23.81 8.59
N PRO A 98 -2.42 -24.38 8.10
CA PRO A 98 -2.87 -25.70 8.50
C PRO A 98 -1.86 -26.79 8.13
N GLU A 99 -1.80 -27.85 8.92
CA GLU A 99 -0.91 -28.98 8.66
C GLU A 99 -1.26 -29.73 7.37
N ASP A 100 -2.51 -29.67 6.96
CA ASP A 100 -3.04 -30.30 5.74
C ASP A 100 -2.89 -29.39 4.49
N LEU A 101 -2.26 -28.22 4.60
CA LEU A 101 -1.96 -27.37 3.42
C LEU A 101 -1.16 -28.20 2.39
N PRO A 102 -1.65 -28.37 1.14
CA PRO A 102 -0.93 -29.15 0.13
C PRO A 102 0.49 -28.59 -0.10
N LEU A 103 1.48 -29.48 -0.15
CA LEU A 103 2.88 -29.09 -0.45
C LEU A 103 2.99 -28.31 -1.76
N ALA A 104 2.18 -28.64 -2.76
CA ALA A 104 2.11 -27.90 -4.01
C ALA A 104 1.69 -26.42 -3.81
N SER A 105 0.84 -26.14 -2.82
CA SER A 105 0.43 -24.79 -2.44
C SER A 105 1.57 -24.05 -1.76
N PHE A 106 2.24 -24.67 -0.80
CA PHE A 106 3.46 -24.13 -0.19
C PHE A 106 4.52 -23.79 -1.24
N ASP A 107 4.83 -24.72 -2.14
CA ASP A 107 5.77 -24.49 -3.23
C ASP A 107 5.33 -23.39 -4.18
N GLY A 108 4.02 -23.27 -4.40
CA GLY A 108 3.43 -22.19 -5.18
C GLY A 108 3.69 -20.83 -4.54
N LEU A 109 3.41 -20.69 -3.23
CA LEU A 109 3.69 -19.49 -2.44
C LEU A 109 5.16 -19.11 -2.52
N LEU A 110 6.05 -20.07 -2.22
CA LEU A 110 7.49 -19.87 -2.25
C LEU A 110 7.98 -19.44 -3.64
N ARG A 111 7.55 -20.11 -4.71
CA ARG A 111 7.88 -19.71 -6.09
C ARG A 111 7.41 -18.29 -6.41
N GLY A 112 6.22 -17.91 -5.93
CA GLY A 112 5.69 -16.56 -6.07
C GLY A 112 6.55 -15.52 -5.40
N LEU A 113 6.85 -15.71 -4.12
CA LEU A 113 7.73 -14.84 -3.33
C LEU A 113 9.12 -14.69 -3.99
N LEU A 114 9.77 -15.80 -4.33
CA LEU A 114 11.10 -15.78 -4.93
C LEU A 114 11.13 -15.20 -6.35
N TYR A 115 10.02 -15.22 -7.07
CA TYR A 115 9.92 -14.53 -8.36
C TYR A 115 10.00 -13.01 -8.18
N GLU A 116 9.21 -12.44 -7.28
CA GLU A 116 9.26 -10.99 -6.99
C GLU A 116 10.55 -10.60 -6.27
N ALA A 117 11.07 -11.46 -5.40
CA ALA A 117 12.36 -11.27 -4.74
C ALA A 117 13.50 -11.04 -5.75
N ARG A 118 13.58 -11.89 -6.77
CA ARG A 118 14.56 -11.73 -7.88
C ARG A 118 14.32 -10.48 -8.68
N ARG A 119 13.07 -10.22 -9.06
CA ARG A 119 12.68 -9.05 -9.87
C ARG A 119 13.06 -7.73 -9.22
N HIS A 120 12.97 -7.66 -7.89
CA HIS A 120 13.20 -6.45 -7.12
C HIS A 120 14.52 -6.44 -6.35
N ALA A 121 15.39 -7.44 -6.57
CA ALA A 121 16.67 -7.61 -5.87
C ALA A 121 16.50 -7.52 -4.33
N CYS A 122 15.47 -8.20 -3.80
CA CYS A 122 15.12 -8.26 -2.39
C CYS A 122 15.20 -9.71 -1.92
N PRO A 123 16.37 -10.21 -1.43
CA PRO A 123 16.53 -11.60 -1.04
C PRO A 123 15.70 -11.97 0.20
N LEU A 124 15.18 -13.20 0.21
CA LEU A 124 14.65 -13.81 1.42
C LEU A 124 15.83 -14.13 2.35
N VAL A 125 15.82 -13.57 3.58
CA VAL A 125 16.94 -13.69 4.52
C VAL A 125 16.60 -14.47 5.78
N GLY A 126 15.34 -14.85 5.97
CA GLY A 126 14.88 -15.61 7.12
C GLY A 126 13.38 -15.72 7.17
N GLY A 127 12.85 -16.25 8.26
CA GLY A 127 11.41 -16.38 8.44
C GLY A 127 11.06 -17.34 9.56
N ASN A 128 9.80 -17.76 9.57
CA ASN A 128 9.26 -18.70 10.54
C ASN A 128 8.17 -19.56 9.88
N LEU A 129 7.99 -20.79 10.36
CA LEU A 129 6.89 -21.65 10.00
C LEU A 129 6.16 -22.07 11.28
N THR A 130 4.84 -21.95 11.29
CA THR A 130 4.04 -22.33 12.45
C THR A 130 2.70 -22.90 12.02
N LEU A 131 2.15 -23.76 12.88
CA LEU A 131 0.82 -24.32 12.71
C LEU A 131 -0.25 -23.25 13.01
N ALA A 132 -1.30 -23.18 12.17
CA ALA A 132 -2.48 -22.34 12.38
C ALA A 132 -3.72 -22.97 11.74
N ARG A 133 -4.89 -22.43 12.03
CA ARG A 133 -6.14 -22.87 11.40
C ARG A 133 -6.36 -22.32 9.99
N GLU A 134 -5.76 -21.20 9.69
CA GLU A 134 -5.89 -20.43 8.44
C GLU A 134 -4.51 -20.11 7.91
N THR A 135 -4.38 -19.98 6.59
CA THR A 135 -3.10 -19.58 5.99
C THR A 135 -2.89 -18.09 6.14
N SER A 136 -1.78 -17.74 6.75
CA SER A 136 -1.35 -16.34 6.89
C SER A 136 0.13 -16.19 6.52
N LEU A 137 0.41 -15.22 5.65
CA LEU A 137 1.76 -14.83 5.27
C LEU A 137 2.06 -13.48 5.89
N VAL A 138 3.09 -13.41 6.72
CA VAL A 138 3.60 -12.15 7.26
C VAL A 138 4.99 -11.92 6.68
N LEU A 139 5.16 -10.78 6.02
CA LEU A 139 6.44 -10.38 5.41
C LEU A 139 6.96 -9.14 6.10
N THR A 140 8.17 -9.21 6.63
CA THR A 140 8.89 -8.03 7.11
C THR A 140 9.94 -7.67 6.07
N VAL A 141 9.78 -6.51 5.44
CA VAL A 141 10.71 -6.00 4.42
C VAL A 141 11.66 -4.98 5.03
N LEU A 142 12.91 -5.05 4.60
CA LEU A 142 14.00 -4.18 5.04
C LEU A 142 14.50 -3.38 3.83
N GLY A 143 14.62 -2.08 3.99
CA GLY A 143 15.13 -1.17 2.97
C GLY A 143 16.16 -0.19 3.51
N GLY A 144 16.88 0.47 2.62
CA GLY A 144 17.81 1.53 2.95
C GLY A 144 17.51 2.80 2.16
N VAL A 145 17.67 3.95 2.80
CA VAL A 145 17.53 5.28 2.18
C VAL A 145 18.66 6.17 2.67
N ALA A 146 19.09 7.14 1.86
CA ALA A 146 20.10 8.10 2.30
C ALA A 146 19.63 8.84 3.56
N PRO A 147 20.53 9.19 4.49
CA PRO A 147 20.15 9.78 5.78
C PRO A 147 19.25 11.00 5.63
N GLY A 148 18.14 11.00 6.36
CA GLY A 148 17.16 12.09 6.35
C GLY A 148 16.36 12.25 5.04
N ARG A 149 16.45 11.30 4.10
CA ARG A 149 15.78 11.36 2.78
C ARG A 149 14.54 10.47 2.65
N ALA A 150 14.17 9.76 3.71
CA ALA A 150 12.92 8.99 3.72
C ALA A 150 11.73 9.90 3.45
N LEU A 151 10.90 9.52 2.49
CA LEU A 151 9.61 10.17 2.25
C LEU A 151 8.67 9.86 3.42
N ARG A 152 7.66 10.70 3.63
CA ARG A 152 6.75 10.59 4.77
C ARG A 152 5.34 10.97 4.37
N ARG A 153 4.35 10.53 5.13
CA ARG A 153 2.94 10.99 5.04
C ARG A 153 2.84 12.41 5.58
N ARG A 154 3.18 13.40 4.76
CA ARG A 154 3.23 14.80 5.19
C ARG A 154 2.98 15.76 4.03
N ALA A 155 1.71 16.10 3.80
CA ALA A 155 1.36 17.19 2.90
C ALA A 155 1.37 18.55 3.62
N ARG A 156 1.44 19.64 2.85
CA ARG A 156 1.36 21.02 3.32
C ARG A 156 0.25 21.75 2.61
N ILE A 157 -0.36 22.75 3.25
CA ILE A 157 -1.34 23.62 2.60
C ILE A 157 -0.68 24.27 1.38
N GLY A 158 -1.39 24.27 0.25
CA GLY A 158 -0.91 24.73 -1.03
C GLY A 158 -0.26 23.66 -1.91
N ASP A 159 0.17 22.52 -1.34
CA ASP A 159 0.74 21.44 -2.13
C ASP A 159 -0.25 20.89 -3.16
N ARG A 160 0.28 20.48 -4.29
CA ARG A 160 -0.44 19.72 -5.32
C ARG A 160 -0.42 18.26 -4.94
N ILE A 161 -1.53 17.56 -5.13
CA ILE A 161 -1.65 16.11 -4.92
C ILE A 161 -1.60 15.42 -6.26
N LEU A 162 -0.67 14.48 -6.40
CA LEU A 162 -0.44 13.73 -7.64
C LEU A 162 -0.40 12.24 -7.34
N VAL A 163 -0.74 11.45 -8.37
CA VAL A 163 -0.69 9.99 -8.31
C VAL A 163 0.06 9.43 -9.52
N THR A 164 0.79 8.34 -9.31
CA THR A 164 1.40 7.56 -10.41
C THR A 164 0.40 6.57 -11.01
N GLY A 165 0.62 6.15 -12.25
CA GLY A 165 -0.10 5.05 -12.91
C GLY A 165 -1.60 5.27 -13.08
N GLU A 166 -2.38 4.23 -12.80
CA GLU A 166 -3.84 4.17 -12.95
C GLU A 166 -4.47 3.47 -11.74
N LEU A 167 -5.66 3.93 -11.34
CA LEU A 167 -6.38 3.44 -10.15
C LEU A 167 -7.63 2.63 -10.51
N GLY A 168 -8.05 1.75 -9.58
CA GLY A 168 -9.25 0.95 -9.66
C GLY A 168 -9.10 -0.38 -10.39
N ALA A 169 -7.95 -0.63 -11.03
CA ALA A 169 -7.73 -1.87 -11.78
C ALA A 169 -7.78 -3.11 -10.90
N ALA A 170 -7.32 -3.02 -9.65
CA ALA A 170 -7.33 -4.13 -8.70
C ALA A 170 -8.77 -4.44 -8.25
N ALA A 171 -9.53 -3.42 -7.86
CA ALA A 171 -10.92 -3.56 -7.46
C ALA A 171 -11.79 -4.17 -8.59
N LEU A 172 -11.64 -3.69 -9.83
CA LEU A 172 -12.35 -4.25 -10.97
C LEU A 172 -11.96 -5.71 -11.24
N ALA A 173 -10.68 -6.07 -11.10
CA ALA A 173 -10.22 -7.44 -11.31
C ALA A 173 -10.76 -8.38 -10.23
N ARG A 174 -10.81 -7.92 -8.97
CA ARG A 174 -11.39 -8.67 -7.85
C ARG A 174 -12.89 -8.91 -8.06
N ALA A 175 -13.65 -7.86 -8.38
CA ALA A 175 -15.07 -7.98 -8.63
C ALA A 175 -15.40 -8.95 -9.80
N ARG A 176 -14.54 -9.00 -10.83
CA ARG A 176 -14.65 -10.00 -11.90
C ARG A 176 -14.37 -11.41 -11.41
N ALA A 177 -13.33 -11.58 -10.60
CA ALA A 177 -12.99 -12.87 -10.04
C ALA A 177 -14.14 -13.43 -9.18
N GLU A 178 -14.73 -12.59 -8.36
CA GLU A 178 -15.85 -12.97 -7.48
C GLU A 178 -17.11 -13.31 -8.26
N ARG A 179 -17.49 -12.50 -9.27
CA ARG A 179 -18.72 -12.69 -10.02
C ARG A 179 -18.62 -13.78 -11.08
N ASP A 180 -17.55 -13.78 -11.85
CA ASP A 180 -17.42 -14.62 -13.06
C ASP A 180 -16.62 -15.89 -12.79
N GLY A 181 -16.14 -16.11 -11.54
CA GLY A 181 -15.28 -17.23 -11.16
C GLY A 181 -13.93 -17.25 -11.89
N VAL A 182 -13.52 -16.11 -12.48
CA VAL A 182 -12.26 -16.01 -13.21
C VAL A 182 -11.11 -15.83 -12.22
N PRO A 183 -10.06 -16.67 -12.25
CA PRO A 183 -8.96 -16.54 -11.31
C PRO A 183 -8.29 -15.16 -11.36
N LEU A 184 -8.10 -14.54 -10.20
CA LEU A 184 -7.39 -13.28 -10.06
C LEU A 184 -5.90 -13.51 -10.37
N ARG A 185 -5.42 -12.95 -11.48
CA ARG A 185 -4.03 -13.10 -11.94
C ARG A 185 -3.23 -11.81 -11.82
N ARG A 186 -3.90 -10.71 -11.46
CA ARG A 186 -3.24 -9.42 -11.31
C ARG A 186 -2.33 -9.44 -10.09
N VAL A 187 -1.09 -9.05 -10.30
CA VAL A 187 -0.11 -8.82 -9.24
C VAL A 187 0.28 -7.35 -9.32
N PRO A 188 0.26 -6.61 -8.23
CA PRO A 188 0.67 -5.21 -8.23
C PRO A 188 2.15 -5.07 -8.58
N VAL A 189 2.53 -3.90 -9.06
CA VAL A 189 3.93 -3.57 -9.35
C VAL A 189 4.38 -2.48 -8.39
N PRO A 190 5.17 -2.81 -7.35
CA PRO A 190 5.65 -1.81 -6.40
C PRO A 190 6.49 -0.75 -7.11
N ARG A 191 6.20 0.51 -6.88
CA ARG A 191 6.79 1.66 -7.57
C ARG A 191 8.16 2.07 -7.00
N LEU A 192 9.03 1.08 -6.73
CA LEU A 192 10.33 1.26 -6.07
C LEU A 192 11.26 2.25 -6.79
N SER A 193 11.34 2.20 -8.12
CA SER A 193 12.17 3.13 -8.90
C SER A 193 11.60 4.54 -8.86
N GLN A 194 10.27 4.66 -8.93
CA GLN A 194 9.56 5.93 -8.86
C GLN A 194 9.70 6.56 -7.46
N GLY A 195 9.50 5.78 -6.40
CA GLY A 195 9.67 6.25 -5.02
C GLY A 195 11.08 6.80 -4.77
N ARG A 196 12.12 6.05 -5.18
CA ARG A 196 13.50 6.54 -5.09
C ARG A 196 13.76 7.80 -5.91
N ALA A 197 13.13 7.93 -7.07
CA ALA A 197 13.25 9.14 -7.88
C ALA A 197 12.53 10.32 -7.23
N LEU A 198 11.34 10.11 -6.62
CA LEU A 198 10.60 11.13 -5.86
C LEU A 198 11.40 11.59 -4.64
N ALA A 199 12.05 10.69 -3.88
CA ALA A 199 12.89 11.04 -2.74
C ALA A 199 14.06 11.97 -3.07
N ARG A 200 14.47 12.05 -4.34
CA ARG A 200 15.50 12.97 -4.83
C ARG A 200 14.96 14.33 -5.26
N ILE A 201 13.66 14.52 -5.30
CA ILE A 201 13.02 15.77 -5.70
C ILE A 201 12.71 16.59 -4.44
N ARG A 202 13.41 17.71 -4.25
CA ARG A 202 13.27 18.54 -3.05
C ARG A 202 11.88 19.14 -2.85
N SER A 203 11.12 19.32 -3.92
CA SER A 203 9.74 19.83 -3.87
C SER A 203 8.70 18.77 -3.50
N VAL A 204 9.02 17.48 -3.46
CA VAL A 204 8.15 16.43 -2.90
C VAL A 204 8.15 16.61 -1.38
N THR A 205 6.96 16.80 -0.81
CA THR A 205 6.76 17.07 0.61
C THR A 205 6.21 15.86 1.37
N GLY A 206 5.49 14.98 0.68
CA GLY A 206 4.93 13.76 1.26
C GLY A 206 4.66 12.70 0.23
N CYS A 207 4.56 11.45 0.68
CA CYS A 207 4.25 10.29 -0.16
C CYS A 207 3.61 9.18 0.69
N ILE A 208 2.70 8.45 0.08
CA ILE A 208 2.05 7.22 0.56
C ILE A 208 1.78 6.34 -0.66
N ASP A 209 1.65 5.04 -0.50
CA ASP A 209 1.09 4.19 -1.55
C ASP A 209 -0.44 4.10 -1.46
N VAL A 210 -1.10 3.64 -2.50
CA VAL A 210 -2.56 3.47 -2.56
C VAL A 210 -2.88 1.99 -2.36
N SER A 211 -3.11 1.61 -1.11
CA SER A 211 -3.41 0.25 -0.66
C SER A 211 -4.88 0.08 -0.27
N ASP A 212 -5.44 1.01 0.50
CA ASP A 212 -6.82 0.94 1.01
C ASP A 212 -7.83 1.65 0.11
N GLY A 213 -7.35 2.43 -0.84
CA GLY A 213 -8.11 3.22 -1.78
C GLY A 213 -7.76 4.71 -1.69
N LEU A 214 -7.94 5.41 -2.81
CA LEU A 214 -7.50 6.80 -2.94
C LEU A 214 -8.03 7.72 -1.83
N GLU A 215 -9.31 7.58 -1.43
CA GLU A 215 -9.88 8.44 -0.39
C GLU A 215 -9.27 8.17 0.98
N ALA A 216 -9.07 6.90 1.33
CA ALA A 216 -8.49 6.50 2.61
C ALA A 216 -7.02 6.95 2.69
N ASP A 217 -6.23 6.63 1.68
CA ASP A 217 -4.80 6.92 1.68
C ASP A 217 -4.53 8.43 1.54
N LEU A 218 -5.38 9.17 0.82
CA LEU A 218 -5.32 10.63 0.81
C LEU A 218 -5.57 11.22 2.20
N ALA A 219 -6.54 10.68 2.94
CA ALA A 219 -6.80 11.13 4.31
C ALA A 219 -5.60 10.88 5.23
N HIS A 220 -4.82 9.81 4.99
CA HIS A 220 -3.58 9.52 5.73
C HIS A 220 -2.41 10.42 5.32
N LEU A 221 -2.34 10.84 4.07
CA LEU A 221 -1.33 11.78 3.59
C LEU A 221 -1.55 13.20 4.15
N LEU A 222 -2.82 13.55 4.42
CA LEU A 222 -3.23 14.87 4.89
C LEU A 222 -3.17 14.97 6.43
N GLY A 223 -2.90 16.15 6.93
CA GLY A 223 -3.01 16.45 8.37
C GLY A 223 -4.45 16.77 8.81
N ALA A 224 -4.71 16.75 10.10
CA ALA A 224 -6.04 16.92 10.71
C ALA A 224 -6.79 18.22 10.34
N LYS A 225 -6.06 19.27 9.94
CA LYS A 225 -6.61 20.58 9.52
C LYS A 225 -6.43 20.82 8.02
N GLN A 226 -6.32 19.76 7.25
CA GLN A 226 -6.13 19.80 5.81
C GLN A 226 -7.23 19.02 5.11
N THR A 227 -7.55 19.45 3.92
CA THR A 227 -8.45 18.79 3.00
C THR A 227 -7.88 18.88 1.58
N CYS A 228 -8.33 17.98 0.71
CA CYS A 228 -8.06 18.06 -0.72
C CYS A 228 -9.31 17.59 -1.47
N ARG A 229 -9.86 18.45 -2.29
CA ARG A 229 -10.95 18.07 -3.17
C ARG A 229 -10.37 17.41 -4.42
N VAL A 230 -10.59 16.11 -4.54
CA VAL A 230 -10.25 15.34 -5.74
C VAL A 230 -11.34 15.54 -6.78
N ASP A 231 -10.94 15.93 -7.99
CA ASP A 231 -11.84 15.92 -9.14
C ASP A 231 -11.89 14.48 -9.71
N PRO A 232 -13.02 13.77 -9.65
CA PRO A 232 -13.12 12.41 -10.17
C PRO A 232 -12.75 12.28 -11.64
N ALA A 233 -12.94 13.33 -12.45
CA ALA A 233 -12.57 13.34 -13.87
C ALA A 233 -11.05 13.33 -14.10
N ARG A 234 -10.26 13.69 -13.09
CA ARG A 234 -8.79 13.68 -13.12
C ARG A 234 -8.17 12.38 -12.64
N VAL A 235 -8.96 11.49 -12.03
CA VAL A 235 -8.47 10.20 -11.58
C VAL A 235 -8.08 9.36 -12.79
N PRO A 236 -6.81 8.93 -12.89
CA PRO A 236 -6.36 8.15 -14.03
C PRO A 236 -6.93 6.73 -13.96
N LEU A 237 -7.76 6.36 -14.92
CA LEU A 237 -8.43 5.08 -14.99
C LEU A 237 -7.88 4.21 -16.13
N PRO A 238 -7.85 2.88 -15.99
CA PRO A 238 -7.52 1.97 -17.07
C PRO A 238 -8.51 2.07 -18.24
N ARG A 239 -8.00 1.77 -19.44
CA ARG A 239 -8.86 1.72 -20.63
C ARG A 239 -10.00 0.72 -20.43
N GLY A 240 -11.24 1.16 -20.70
CA GLY A 240 -12.45 0.33 -20.57
C GLY A 240 -12.90 0.09 -19.12
N PHE A 241 -12.29 0.75 -18.13
CA PHE A 241 -12.63 0.61 -16.72
C PHE A 241 -14.12 0.89 -16.45
N ALA A 242 -14.65 2.04 -16.87
CA ALA A 242 -16.03 2.41 -16.65
C ALA A 242 -17.02 1.42 -17.28
N ALA A 243 -16.73 0.91 -18.49
CA ALA A 243 -17.55 -0.12 -19.12
C ALA A 243 -17.46 -1.46 -18.36
N GLY A 244 -16.29 -1.79 -17.83
CA GLY A 244 -16.07 -2.96 -16.96
C GLY A 244 -16.89 -2.88 -15.68
N CYS A 245 -16.87 -1.74 -14.99
CA CYS A 245 -17.67 -1.50 -13.78
C CYS A 245 -19.16 -1.63 -14.05
N ARG A 246 -19.68 -0.94 -15.09
CA ARG A 246 -21.11 -1.01 -15.45
C ARG A 246 -21.59 -2.43 -15.74
N ARG A 247 -20.80 -3.26 -16.42
CA ARG A 247 -21.13 -4.69 -16.65
C ARG A 247 -21.27 -5.49 -15.35
N LEU A 248 -20.59 -5.06 -14.31
CA LEU A 248 -20.63 -5.68 -12.97
C LEU A 248 -21.66 -5.01 -12.04
N GLY A 249 -22.41 -4.01 -12.50
CA GLY A 249 -23.31 -3.24 -11.66
C GLY A 249 -22.61 -2.31 -10.66
N LEU A 250 -21.34 -2.00 -10.89
CA LEU A 250 -20.53 -1.14 -10.03
C LEU A 250 -20.55 0.31 -10.52
N ASP A 251 -20.53 1.25 -9.58
CA ASP A 251 -20.28 2.66 -9.89
C ASP A 251 -18.78 2.86 -10.18
N PRO A 252 -18.42 3.34 -11.39
CA PRO A 252 -17.02 3.54 -11.73
C PRO A 252 -16.29 4.55 -10.83
N ALA A 253 -16.95 5.65 -10.44
CA ALA A 253 -16.33 6.66 -9.60
C ALA A 253 -16.07 6.13 -8.19
N ALA A 254 -17.08 5.51 -7.57
CA ALA A 254 -16.92 4.88 -6.26
C ALA A 254 -15.85 3.79 -6.27
N THR A 255 -15.83 2.93 -7.31
CA THR A 255 -14.83 1.86 -7.45
C THR A 255 -13.42 2.42 -7.61
N ALA A 256 -13.23 3.52 -8.33
CA ALA A 256 -11.93 4.15 -8.50
C ALA A 256 -11.42 4.86 -7.24
N LEU A 257 -12.32 5.45 -6.46
CA LEU A 257 -11.97 6.23 -5.28
C LEU A 257 -11.77 5.36 -4.03
N ALA A 258 -12.59 4.31 -3.87
CA ALA A 258 -12.57 3.44 -2.70
C ALA A 258 -11.90 2.08 -2.96
N GLY A 259 -11.55 1.75 -4.20
CA GLY A 259 -10.88 0.49 -4.55
C GLY A 259 -9.43 0.49 -4.08
N GLY A 260 -9.05 -0.53 -3.31
CA GLY A 260 -7.69 -0.75 -2.83
C GLY A 260 -6.85 -1.65 -3.75
N ASP A 261 -5.66 -2.02 -3.28
CA ASP A 261 -4.68 -2.92 -3.92
C ASP A 261 -4.09 -2.40 -5.26
N ASP A 262 -4.14 -1.10 -5.54
CA ASP A 262 -3.51 -0.56 -6.75
C ASP A 262 -2.00 -0.36 -6.59
N TYR A 263 -1.51 -0.07 -5.38
CA TYR A 263 -0.10 0.09 -5.03
C TYR A 263 0.64 1.11 -5.92
N GLU A 264 -0.09 2.16 -6.32
CA GLU A 264 0.48 3.36 -6.93
C GLU A 264 0.94 4.34 -5.85
N LEU A 265 1.81 5.30 -6.20
CA LEU A 265 2.26 6.31 -5.25
C LEU A 265 1.39 7.58 -5.34
N LEU A 266 0.78 7.94 -4.22
CA LEU A 266 0.10 9.20 -3.99
C LEU A 266 1.06 10.14 -3.27
N PHE A 267 1.34 11.32 -3.84
CA PHE A 267 2.34 12.20 -3.28
C PHE A 267 1.96 13.68 -3.35
N ALA A 268 2.48 14.42 -2.39
CA ALA A 268 2.33 15.87 -2.28
C ALA A 268 3.56 16.58 -2.84
N LEU A 269 3.35 17.61 -3.64
CA LEU A 269 4.37 18.37 -4.34
C LEU A 269 4.13 19.86 -4.16
N ARG A 270 5.15 20.64 -3.81
CA ARG A 270 5.07 22.09 -3.73
C ARG A 270 4.58 22.70 -5.05
N PRO A 271 3.87 23.87 -5.01
CA PRO A 271 3.32 24.52 -6.20
C PRO A 271 4.36 24.77 -7.30
N GLU A 272 5.56 25.19 -6.91
CA GLU A 272 6.70 25.49 -7.80
C GLU A 272 7.43 24.23 -8.32
N GLY A 273 7.02 23.06 -7.89
CA GLY A 273 7.61 21.79 -8.33
C GLY A 273 7.30 21.47 -9.80
N PRO A 274 7.96 20.44 -10.35
CA PRO A 274 7.79 20.04 -11.75
C PRO A 274 6.33 19.78 -12.13
N SER A 275 5.96 20.00 -13.39
CA SER A 275 4.63 19.63 -13.90
C SER A 275 4.42 18.12 -13.92
N ALA A 276 3.16 17.67 -13.90
CA ALA A 276 2.82 16.26 -14.02
C ALA A 276 3.43 15.61 -15.28
N ALA A 277 3.45 16.33 -16.40
CA ALA A 277 4.07 15.87 -17.64
C ALA A 277 5.60 15.70 -17.52
N ALA A 278 6.29 16.64 -16.85
CA ALA A 278 7.73 16.52 -16.58
C ALA A 278 8.04 15.34 -15.64
N LEU A 279 7.19 15.13 -14.62
CA LEU A 279 7.30 13.99 -13.71
C LEU A 279 7.04 12.67 -14.44
N SER A 280 6.04 12.61 -15.32
CA SER A 280 5.75 11.40 -16.11
C SER A 280 6.96 10.98 -16.94
N ARG A 281 7.61 11.93 -17.63
CA ARG A 281 8.86 11.65 -18.38
C ARG A 281 10.00 11.19 -17.47
N ARG A 282 10.19 11.86 -16.33
CA ARG A 282 11.27 11.55 -15.36
C ARG A 282 11.09 10.20 -14.70
N LEU A 283 9.85 9.82 -14.36
CA LEU A 283 9.53 8.59 -13.65
C LEU A 283 9.25 7.41 -14.58
N GLY A 284 9.14 7.64 -15.90
CA GLY A 284 8.82 6.60 -16.87
C GLY A 284 7.43 5.99 -16.69
N ILE A 285 6.50 6.71 -16.06
CA ILE A 285 5.13 6.29 -15.81
C ILE A 285 4.21 7.51 -15.83
N ARG A 286 2.94 7.31 -16.19
CA ARG A 286 1.93 8.37 -16.10
C ARG A 286 1.89 8.94 -14.69
N VAL A 287 1.86 10.26 -14.58
CA VAL A 287 1.60 11.01 -13.34
C VAL A 287 0.43 11.95 -13.61
N SER A 288 -0.56 11.91 -12.74
CA SER A 288 -1.77 12.74 -12.84
C SER A 288 -1.92 13.61 -11.61
N GLU A 289 -2.27 14.89 -11.80
CA GLU A 289 -2.59 15.82 -10.73
C GLU A 289 -4.08 15.69 -10.39
N LEU A 290 -4.38 15.41 -9.12
CA LEU A 290 -5.73 15.15 -8.64
C LEU A 290 -6.39 16.37 -8.01
N GLY A 291 -5.61 17.23 -7.38
CA GLY A 291 -6.12 18.37 -6.63
C GLY A 291 -5.03 19.14 -5.90
N ARG A 292 -5.46 19.96 -4.96
CA ARG A 292 -4.57 20.80 -4.13
C ARG A 292 -4.95 20.73 -2.66
N VAL A 293 -3.97 20.77 -1.80
CA VAL A 293 -4.17 20.76 -0.34
C VAL A 293 -4.61 22.16 0.13
N GLU A 294 -5.74 22.18 0.82
CA GLU A 294 -6.36 23.38 1.35
C GLU A 294 -6.49 23.30 2.88
N ARG A 295 -6.73 24.42 3.53
CA ARG A 295 -7.12 24.46 4.93
C ARG A 295 -8.57 23.95 5.03
N GLY A 296 -8.82 22.97 5.90
CA GLY A 296 -10.15 22.40 6.07
C GLY A 296 -10.17 21.33 7.13
N ARG A 297 -11.34 20.74 7.36
CA ARG A 297 -11.47 19.55 8.20
C ARG A 297 -11.10 18.33 7.38
N ALA A 298 -10.34 17.41 7.98
CA ALA A 298 -10.11 16.09 7.42
C ALA A 298 -11.44 15.40 7.10
N VAL A 299 -11.46 14.62 6.02
CA VAL A 299 -12.62 13.80 5.65
C VAL A 299 -12.89 12.83 6.82
N ARG A 300 -14.10 12.88 7.41
CA ARG A 300 -14.54 11.92 8.41
C ARG A 300 -15.03 10.67 7.70
N ALA A 301 -14.51 9.51 8.08
CA ALA A 301 -14.84 8.21 7.50
C ALA A 301 -14.66 8.17 5.96
N PRO A 302 -13.43 8.30 5.45
CA PRO A 302 -13.14 8.15 4.04
C PRO A 302 -13.54 6.73 3.59
N ARG A 303 -13.99 6.60 2.34
CA ARG A 303 -14.29 5.29 1.74
C ARG A 303 -12.97 4.55 1.47
N GLY A 304 -12.92 3.29 1.82
CA GLY A 304 -11.73 2.44 1.64
C GLY A 304 -11.86 1.16 2.45
N PHE A 305 -10.85 0.31 2.34
CA PHE A 305 -10.77 -0.93 3.12
C PHE A 305 -10.42 -0.60 4.59
N ALA A 306 -11.01 -1.32 5.53
CA ALA A 306 -10.68 -1.25 6.95
C ALA A 306 -10.76 -2.64 7.58
N HIS A 307 -9.72 -3.05 8.30
CA HIS A 307 -9.68 -4.34 8.99
C HIS A 307 -10.66 -4.41 10.17
N PHE A 308 -10.86 -3.30 10.87
CA PHE A 308 -11.70 -3.23 12.07
C PHE A 308 -12.63 -2.01 11.99
N GLY A 309 -13.84 -2.14 12.56
CA GLY A 309 -14.79 -1.03 12.68
C GLY A 309 -16.13 -1.27 11.99
N ARG A 310 -17.09 -0.33 12.20
CA ARG A 310 -18.40 -0.31 11.54
C ARG A 310 -18.22 0.28 10.15
N GLY A 311 -18.07 -0.54 9.15
CA GLY A 311 -17.92 -0.07 7.75
C GLY A 311 -17.11 -1.03 6.88
N ARG A 312 -17.16 -2.33 7.16
CA ARG A 312 -16.75 -3.28 6.14
C ARG A 312 -17.51 -2.95 4.86
N ALA A 313 -16.80 -2.63 3.77
CA ALA A 313 -17.38 -2.83 2.47
C ALA A 313 -18.00 -4.23 2.47
N PRO A 314 -19.25 -4.41 2.02
CA PRO A 314 -19.85 -5.73 2.02
C PRO A 314 -18.91 -6.65 1.25
N THR A 315 -18.32 -7.60 1.94
CA THR A 315 -17.91 -8.84 1.30
C THR A 315 -19.22 -9.35 0.73
N CYS A 316 -19.39 -9.27 -0.58
CA CYS A 316 -20.51 -9.94 -1.23
C CYS A 316 -20.47 -11.39 -0.75
N ALA A 317 -21.52 -11.76 0.01
CA ALA A 317 -21.79 -13.11 0.46
C ALA A 317 -22.08 -14.01 -0.76
#